data_80c906aa9e5fa15757282b7fed47a9c1
#
_entry.id   80c906aa9e5fa15757282b7fed47a9c1
#
_cell.length_a   1.000
_cell.length_b   1.000
_cell.length_c   1.000
_cell.angle_alpha   90.00
_cell.angle_beta   90.00
_cell.angle_gamma   90.00
#
_symmetry.space_group_name_H-M   'P 1'
#
loop_
_entity.id
_entity.type
_entity.pdbx_description
1 polymer ?
#
loop_
_entity_poly.entity_id
_entity_poly.type
_entity_poly.pdbx_seq_one_letter_code
_entity_poly.pdbx_strand_id
1 'polypeptide(L)' 'MTCYFRHNQMKEVFTRAGVEVTKENRKEIDRIIHSIVGVEYKNCSATWRVVKERLSEDEGAFVAKLKSAL' A
#
# COMPACT_ATOMS: atom_id res chain seq x y z
N MET A 1 -8.99 -9.37 -5.47
CA MET A 1 -7.71 -9.12 -6.11
C MET A 1 -7.36 -7.64 -6.05
N THR A 2 -6.17 -7.36 -5.61
CA THR A 2 -5.73 -5.97 -5.41
C THR A 2 -5.02 -5.46 -6.66
N CYS A 3 -5.71 -4.68 -7.45
CA CYS A 3 -5.22 -4.25 -8.76
C CYS A 3 -4.01 -3.32 -8.70
N TYR A 4 -3.86 -2.52 -7.68
CA TYR A 4 -2.72 -1.61 -7.57
C TYR A 4 -1.43 -2.31 -7.12
N PHE A 5 -1.48 -3.53 -6.61
CA PHE A 5 -0.29 -4.28 -6.21
C PHE A 5 0.59 -4.66 -7.40
N ARG A 6 0.04 -4.61 -8.61
CA ARG A 6 0.79 -4.93 -9.84
C ARG A 6 1.73 -3.80 -10.28
N HIS A 7 1.50 -2.60 -9.78
CA HIS A 7 2.33 -1.46 -10.16
C HIS A 7 3.75 -1.61 -9.62
N ASN A 8 4.74 -1.33 -10.45
CA ASN A 8 6.15 -1.43 -10.05
C ASN A 8 6.45 -0.53 -8.87
N GLN A 9 5.80 0.63 -8.81
CA GLN A 9 5.97 1.57 -7.71
C GLN A 9 5.51 0.96 -6.38
N MET A 10 4.41 0.21 -6.39
CA MET A 10 3.95 -0.48 -5.18
C MET A 10 4.90 -1.60 -4.77
N LYS A 11 5.41 -2.34 -5.74
CA LYS A 11 6.39 -3.41 -5.47
C LYS A 11 7.63 -2.83 -4.79
N GLU A 12 8.08 -1.68 -5.25
CA GLU A 12 9.23 -1.00 -4.66
C GLU A 12 8.94 -0.56 -3.23
N VAL A 13 7.74 -0.07 -2.96
CA VAL A 13 7.31 0.31 -1.61
C VAL A 13 7.37 -0.90 -0.67
N PHE A 14 6.87 -2.04 -1.11
CA PHE A 14 6.92 -3.26 -0.30
C PHE A 14 8.35 -3.70 -0.03
N THR A 15 9.21 -3.61 -1.02
CA THR A 15 10.63 -3.94 -0.86
C THR A 15 11.29 -3.04 0.18
N ARG A 16 11.02 -1.75 0.13
CA ARG A 16 11.58 -0.78 1.07
C ARG A 16 11.05 -0.99 2.49
N ALA A 17 9.79 -1.39 2.60
CA ALA A 17 9.18 -1.69 3.89
C ALA A 17 9.62 -3.05 4.45
N GLY A 18 10.33 -3.85 3.65
CA GLY A 18 10.73 -5.18 4.04
C GLY A 18 9.55 -6.14 4.11
N VAL A 19 8.54 -5.91 3.30
CA VAL A 19 7.29 -6.69 3.29
C VAL A 19 7.31 -7.67 2.13
N GLU A 20 7.10 -8.94 2.44
CA GLU A 20 6.92 -9.98 1.43
C GLU A 20 5.42 -10.19 1.22
N VAL A 21 4.95 -9.91 0.00
CA VAL A 21 3.53 -10.06 -0.32
C VAL A 21 3.27 -11.48 -0.83
N THR A 22 2.39 -12.20 -0.14
CA THR A 22 1.98 -13.55 -0.50
C THR A 22 0.48 -13.56 -0.76
N LYS A 23 -0.02 -14.67 -1.29
CA LYS A 23 -1.46 -14.84 -1.49
C LYS A 23 -2.22 -14.79 -0.16
N GLU A 24 -1.56 -15.20 0.90
CA GLU A 24 -2.18 -15.30 2.22
C GLU A 24 -2.28 -13.96 2.92
N ASN A 25 -1.25 -13.11 2.80
CA ASN A 25 -1.22 -11.83 3.51
C ASN A 25 -1.66 -10.63 2.67
N ARG A 26 -1.84 -10.83 1.36
CA ARG A 26 -2.17 -9.72 0.45
C ARG A 26 -3.43 -8.97 0.87
N LYS A 27 -4.45 -9.70 1.26
CA LYS A 27 -5.72 -9.11 1.69
C LYS A 27 -5.56 -8.27 2.94
N GLU A 28 -4.78 -8.74 3.89
CA GLU A 28 -4.50 -8.01 5.11
C GLU A 28 -3.69 -6.76 4.85
N ILE A 29 -2.67 -6.86 3.99
CA ILE A 29 -1.88 -5.70 3.59
C ILE A 29 -2.75 -4.65 2.90
N ASP A 30 -3.67 -5.09 2.05
CA ASP A 30 -4.62 -4.21 1.39
C ASP A 30 -5.47 -3.44 2.40
N ARG A 31 -5.98 -4.10 3.41
CA ARG A 31 -6.76 -3.46 4.47
C ARG A 31 -5.93 -2.43 5.24
N ILE A 32 -4.68 -2.76 5.51
CA ILE A 32 -3.77 -1.85 6.20
C ILE A 32 -3.53 -0.59 5.36
N ILE A 33 -3.32 -0.76 4.06
CA ILE A 33 -3.12 0.36 3.15
C ILE A 33 -4.38 1.24 3.11
N HIS A 34 -5.55 0.65 3.01
CA HIS A 34 -6.81 1.40 3.03
C HIS A 34 -6.96 2.20 4.33
N SER A 35 -6.55 1.61 5.44
CA SER A 35 -6.58 2.29 6.73
C SER A 35 -5.62 3.49 6.77
N ILE A 36 -4.43 3.34 6.20
CA ILE A 36 -3.42 4.40 6.17
C ILE A 36 -3.90 5.59 5.32
N VAL A 37 -4.47 5.30 4.16
CA VAL A 37 -4.89 6.37 3.23
C VAL A 37 -6.31 6.87 3.50
N GLY A 38 -7.06 6.20 4.35
CA GLY A 38 -8.41 6.62 4.70
C GLY A 38 -9.43 6.38 3.59
N VAL A 39 -9.16 5.47 2.68
CA VAL A 39 -10.07 5.13 1.58
C VAL A 39 -10.84 3.86 1.92
N GLU A 40 -12.11 3.82 1.54
CA GLU A 40 -12.95 2.68 1.77
C GLU A 40 -12.41 1.42 1.09
N TYR A 41 -12.46 0.30 1.79
CA TYR A 41 -11.99 -0.99 1.29
C TYR A 41 -12.70 -1.38 -0.02
N LYS A 42 -11.96 -1.97 -0.94
CA LYS A 42 -12.37 -2.41 -2.28
C LYS A 42 -12.47 -1.29 -3.31
N ASN A 43 -12.13 -0.06 -2.98
CA ASN A 43 -12.07 1.02 -3.95
C ASN A 43 -10.64 1.17 -4.48
N CYS A 44 -10.23 0.24 -5.36
CA CYS A 44 -8.85 0.16 -5.86
C CYS A 44 -8.37 1.44 -6.55
N SER A 45 -9.21 2.01 -7.41
CA SER A 45 -8.82 3.20 -8.18
C SER A 45 -8.54 4.39 -7.28
N ALA A 46 -9.43 4.66 -6.34
CA ALA A 46 -9.27 5.76 -5.41
C ALA A 46 -8.09 5.50 -4.48
N THR A 47 -7.93 4.27 -4.02
CA THR A 47 -6.83 3.88 -3.15
C THR A 47 -5.49 4.13 -3.84
N TRP A 48 -5.34 3.69 -5.08
CA TRP A 48 -4.10 3.87 -5.82
C TRP A 48 -3.79 5.34 -6.05
N ARG A 49 -4.81 6.14 -6.33
CA ARG A 49 -4.64 7.59 -6.51
C ARG A 49 -4.07 8.23 -5.24
N VAL A 50 -4.65 7.92 -4.09
CA VAL A 50 -4.19 8.47 -2.81
C VAL A 50 -2.80 7.95 -2.47
N VAL A 51 -2.54 6.67 -2.71
CA VAL A 51 -1.21 6.09 -2.48
C VAL A 51 -0.16 6.82 -3.30
N LYS A 52 -0.43 7.08 -4.58
CA LYS A 52 0.51 7.81 -5.44
C LYS A 52 0.78 9.22 -4.91
N GLU A 53 -0.26 9.89 -4.45
CA GLU A 53 -0.10 11.23 -3.85
C GLU A 53 0.78 11.18 -2.62
N ARG A 54 0.54 10.23 -1.73
CA ARG A 54 1.34 10.07 -0.51
C ARG A 54 2.80 9.76 -0.82
N LEU A 55 3.04 8.90 -1.81
CA LEU A 55 4.39 8.57 -2.24
C LEU A 55 5.10 9.76 -2.85
N SER A 56 4.36 10.59 -3.58
CA SER A 56 4.92 11.80 -4.19
C SER A 56 5.28 12.85 -3.14
N GLU A 57 4.48 12.97 -2.09
CA GLU A 57 4.72 13.93 -1.02
C GLU A 57 5.82 13.47 -0.06
N ASP A 58 5.72 12.23 0.43
CA ASP A 58 6.67 11.69 1.38
C ASP A 58 6.62 10.16 1.37
N GLU A 59 7.39 9.57 0.47
CA GLU A 59 7.46 8.11 0.33
C GLU A 59 7.97 7.46 1.62
N GLY A 60 8.96 8.07 2.26
CA GLY A 60 9.51 7.54 3.50
C GLY A 60 8.49 7.45 4.61
N ALA A 61 7.63 8.45 4.74
CA ALA A 61 6.57 8.43 5.75
C ALA A 61 5.55 7.33 5.48
N PHE A 62 5.17 7.15 4.21
CA PHE A 62 4.25 6.08 3.83
C PHE A 62 4.83 4.71 4.14
N VAL A 63 6.07 4.48 3.74
CA VAL A 63 6.78 3.22 3.99
C VAL A 63 6.88 2.95 5.49
N ALA A 64 7.18 3.97 6.28
CA ALA A 64 7.28 3.84 7.73
C ALA A 64 5.93 3.47 8.36
N LYS A 65 4.86 4.08 7.92
CA LYS A 65 3.51 3.76 8.40
C LYS A 65 3.11 2.32 8.07
N LEU A 66 3.39 1.90 6.85
CA LEU A 66 3.10 0.55 6.41
C LEU A 66 3.89 -0.46 7.23
N LYS A 67 5.18 -0.22 7.41
CA LYS A 67 6.05 -1.08 8.18
C LYS A 67 5.62 -1.17 9.64
N SER A 68 5.22 -0.05 10.21
CA SER A 68 4.77 0.02 11.60
C SER A 68 3.43 -0.71 11.81
N ALA A 69 2.57 -0.75 10.81
CA ALA A 69 1.26 -1.40 10.88
C ALA A 69 1.33 -2.91 10.65
N LEU A 70 2.43 -3.42 10.12
CA LEU A 70 2.65 -4.86 9.89
C LEU A 70 3.41 -5.57 11.05
#